data_4b313464ddca68dabc352c455fdcdb1b
#
_entry.id   4b313464ddca68dabc352c455fdcdb1b
#
_cell.length_a   1.000
_cell.length_b   1.000
_cell.length_c   1.000
_cell.angle_alpha   90.00
_cell.angle_beta   90.00
_cell.angle_gamma   90.00
#
_symmetry.space_group_name_H-M   'P 1'
#
loop_
_entity.id
_entity.type
_entity.pdbx_description
1 polymer ?
#
loop_
_entity_poly.entity_id
_entity_poly.type
_entity_poly.pdbx_seq_one_letter_code
_entity_poly.pdbx_strand_id
1 'polypeptide(L)'
;MRKTPVIVFVNKLDRPGNDPFELLDEIEKELKIKVRPLSWPISQGPTFKGVYNLFEQKLFLFSGDDKQTVSDDIIEIKDIHSPELDKYTKPYTQRFLEEIELVNEVYPEFDINTYLSGEVAPVFFGSALNNFGVKELLDCFVQIAPYPRPTVTDVRTISPFEDKMTGF
;
A
#
# COMPACT_ATOMS: atom_id res chain seq x y z
N MET A 1 -8.96 23.51 -2.50
CA MET A 1 -8.02 22.46 -2.90
C MET A 1 -8.83 21.34 -3.56
N ARG A 2 -8.45 20.83 -4.72
CA ARG A 2 -9.14 19.66 -5.30
C ARG A 2 -8.84 18.47 -4.42
N LYS A 3 -9.86 17.85 -3.84
CA LYS A 3 -9.73 16.58 -3.11
C LYS A 3 -9.48 15.47 -4.13
N THR A 4 -8.23 15.22 -4.44
CA THR A 4 -7.83 14.17 -5.39
C THR A 4 -7.47 12.92 -4.59
N PRO A 5 -8.04 11.74 -4.92
CA PRO A 5 -7.61 10.48 -4.30
C PRO A 5 -6.11 10.25 -4.51
N VAL A 6 -5.43 9.84 -3.47
CA VAL A 6 -3.97 9.61 -3.44
C VAL A 6 -3.70 8.22 -2.92
N ILE A 7 -2.78 7.51 -3.57
CA ILE A 7 -2.19 6.27 -3.06
C ILE A 7 -0.71 6.57 -2.75
N VAL A 8 -0.24 6.10 -1.62
CA VAL A 8 1.14 6.34 -1.17
C VAL A 8 1.94 5.05 -1.26
N PHE A 9 3.18 5.15 -1.73
CA PHE A 9 4.14 4.06 -1.73
C PHE A 9 5.38 4.44 -0.91
N VAL A 10 5.56 3.79 0.23
CA VAL A 10 6.76 3.93 1.06
C VAL A 10 7.85 3.03 0.51
N ASN A 11 8.82 3.65 -0.14
CA ASN A 11 9.87 2.97 -0.91
C ASN A 11 11.15 2.73 -0.10
N LYS A 12 11.99 1.82 -0.58
CA LYS A 12 13.34 1.54 -0.07
C LYS A 12 13.36 0.80 1.28
N LEU A 13 12.41 -0.07 1.55
CA LEU A 13 12.40 -0.89 2.77
C LEU A 13 13.60 -1.85 2.89
N ASP A 14 14.28 -2.14 1.79
CA ASP A 14 15.54 -2.87 1.73
C ASP A 14 16.73 -2.11 2.36
N ARG A 15 16.51 -0.84 2.77
CA ARG A 15 17.53 0.01 3.41
C ARG A 15 17.09 0.42 4.82
N PRO A 16 18.05 0.69 5.73
CA PRO A 16 17.73 1.28 7.02
C PRO A 16 17.00 2.61 6.84
N GLY A 17 15.93 2.82 7.59
CA GLY A 17 15.07 4.01 7.52
C GLY A 17 14.36 4.26 8.86
N ASN A 18 13.46 5.23 8.86
CA ASN A 18 12.61 5.54 10.00
C ASN A 18 11.60 4.41 10.25
N ASP A 19 11.08 4.37 11.47
CA ASP A 19 10.02 3.43 11.83
C ASP A 19 8.79 3.63 10.93
N PRO A 20 8.12 2.55 10.50
CA PRO A 20 6.93 2.65 9.66
C PRO A 20 5.82 3.54 10.23
N PHE A 21 5.58 3.53 11.54
CA PHE A 21 4.59 4.39 12.18
C PHE A 21 4.98 5.86 12.11
N GLU A 22 6.27 6.19 12.35
CA GLU A 22 6.78 7.56 12.20
C GLU A 22 6.59 8.08 10.77
N LEU A 23 6.83 7.23 9.76
CA LEU A 23 6.61 7.58 8.36
C LEU A 23 5.13 7.84 8.05
N LEU A 24 4.22 7.07 8.62
CA LEU A 24 2.77 7.29 8.46
C LEU A 24 2.33 8.61 9.10
N ASP A 25 2.82 8.92 10.30
CA ASP A 25 2.56 10.20 10.99
C ASP A 25 3.08 11.39 10.17
N GLU A 26 4.27 11.26 9.59
CA GLU A 26 4.84 12.29 8.72
C GLU A 26 3.98 12.51 7.46
N ILE A 27 3.53 11.43 6.82
CA ILE A 27 2.66 11.48 5.64
C ILE A 27 1.32 12.18 6.00
N GLU A 28 0.68 11.83 7.10
CA GLU A 28 -0.56 12.47 7.54
C GLU A 28 -0.36 13.97 7.78
N LYS A 29 0.74 14.33 8.44
CA LYS A 29 1.08 15.72 8.75
C LYS A 29 1.34 16.55 7.50
N GLU A 30 2.12 16.02 6.55
CA GLU A 30 2.50 16.74 5.34
C GLU A 30 1.34 16.84 4.34
N LEU A 31 0.63 15.75 4.11
CA LEU A 31 -0.48 15.71 3.15
C LEU A 31 -1.80 16.23 3.74
N LYS A 32 -1.92 16.31 5.07
CA LYS A 32 -3.15 16.69 5.80
C LYS A 32 -4.36 15.82 5.44
N ILE A 33 -4.11 14.55 5.22
CA ILE A 33 -5.12 13.50 4.98
C ILE A 33 -4.83 12.32 5.90
N LYS A 34 -5.86 11.54 6.21
CA LYS A 34 -5.66 10.29 6.96
C LYS A 34 -5.02 9.24 6.08
N VAL A 35 -4.26 8.33 6.69
CA VAL A 35 -3.69 7.19 5.98
C VAL A 35 -4.32 5.89 6.46
N ARG A 36 -4.31 4.87 5.57
CA ARG A 36 -4.61 3.49 5.91
C ARG A 36 -3.55 2.59 5.29
N PRO A 37 -2.68 1.95 6.09
CA PRO A 37 -1.79 0.92 5.58
C PRO A 37 -2.60 -0.25 4.99
N LEU A 38 -2.33 -0.60 3.75
CA LEU A 38 -2.86 -1.80 3.07
C LEU A 38 -1.80 -2.88 2.94
N SER A 39 -0.54 -2.57 3.19
CA SER A 39 0.51 -3.56 3.43
C SER A 39 1.34 -3.15 4.64
N TRP A 40 2.00 -4.12 5.30
CA TRP A 40 2.83 -3.88 6.46
C TRP A 40 4.16 -4.64 6.36
N PRO A 41 5.31 -4.01 6.61
CA PRO A 41 6.60 -4.65 6.45
C PRO A 41 6.91 -5.63 7.58
N ILE A 42 7.59 -6.71 7.25
CA ILE A 42 8.19 -7.63 8.22
C ILE A 42 9.65 -7.25 8.34
N SER A 43 9.97 -6.42 9.35
CA SER A 43 11.28 -5.82 9.52
C SER A 43 11.67 -4.87 8.37
N GLN A 44 12.85 -4.28 8.43
CA GLN A 44 13.35 -3.34 7.42
C GLN A 44 14.87 -3.39 7.32
N GLY A 45 15.42 -2.75 6.30
CA GLY A 45 16.87 -2.71 6.04
C GLY A 45 17.44 -4.09 5.72
N PRO A 46 18.62 -4.42 6.23
CA PRO A 46 19.26 -5.73 5.97
C PRO A 46 18.45 -6.94 6.47
N THR A 47 17.49 -6.70 7.35
CA THR A 47 16.64 -7.75 7.93
C THR A 47 15.24 -7.80 7.33
N PHE A 48 14.98 -7.00 6.30
CA PHE A 48 13.71 -6.99 5.59
C PHE A 48 13.37 -8.36 5.02
N LYS A 49 12.22 -8.90 5.41
CA LYS A 49 11.78 -10.25 5.03
C LYS A 49 10.67 -10.24 4.00
N GLY A 50 9.88 -9.19 3.96
CA GLY A 50 8.74 -9.10 3.09
C GLY A 50 7.69 -8.15 3.62
N VAL A 51 6.51 -8.18 3.01
CA VAL A 51 5.34 -7.43 3.45
C VAL A 51 4.13 -8.34 3.57
N TYR A 52 3.27 -8.03 4.51
CA TYR A 52 1.95 -8.61 4.63
C TYR A 52 0.93 -7.66 4.03
N ASN A 53 0.21 -8.11 3.01
CA ASN A 53 -0.90 -7.37 2.43
C ASN A 53 -2.13 -7.55 3.33
N LEU A 54 -2.51 -6.49 4.03
CA LEU A 54 -3.65 -6.46 4.94
C LEU A 54 -4.99 -6.54 4.20
N PHE A 55 -5.04 -6.06 2.96
CA PHE A 55 -6.24 -6.04 2.14
C PHE A 55 -6.57 -7.43 1.57
N GLU A 56 -5.55 -8.14 1.09
CA GLU A 56 -5.70 -9.47 0.51
C GLU A 56 -5.42 -10.62 1.49
N GLN A 57 -4.89 -10.30 2.68
CA GLN A 57 -4.45 -11.27 3.69
C GLN A 57 -3.40 -12.25 3.17
N LYS A 58 -2.42 -11.72 2.46
CA LYS A 58 -1.34 -12.51 1.83
C LYS A 58 0.03 -12.03 2.30
N LEU A 59 0.93 -12.97 2.51
CA LEU A 59 2.32 -12.72 2.81
C LEU A 59 3.14 -12.80 1.52
N PHE A 60 3.90 -11.74 1.25
CA PHE A 60 4.87 -11.67 0.17
C PHE A 60 6.26 -11.67 0.77
N LEU A 61 7.07 -12.67 0.41
CA LEU A 61 8.44 -12.80 0.91
C LEU A 61 9.45 -12.16 -0.04
N PHE A 62 10.43 -11.48 0.54
CA PHE A 62 11.52 -10.89 -0.19
C PHE A 62 12.68 -11.88 -0.29
N SER A 63 13.04 -12.32 -1.49
CA SER A 63 14.23 -13.11 -1.77
C SER A 63 15.33 -12.19 -2.31
N GLY A 64 16.33 -11.88 -1.46
CA GLY A 64 17.39 -10.90 -1.77
C GLY A 64 18.41 -11.32 -2.82
N ASP A 65 18.36 -12.53 -3.35
CA ASP A 65 19.47 -13.11 -4.12
C ASP A 65 19.37 -12.99 -5.64
N ASP A 66 18.26 -12.54 -6.22
CA ASP A 66 18.17 -12.42 -7.69
C ASP A 66 17.44 -11.15 -8.14
N LYS A 67 18.21 -10.22 -8.66
CA LYS A 67 17.74 -8.94 -9.22
C LYS A 67 16.83 -9.07 -10.46
N GLN A 68 16.54 -10.28 -10.92
CA GLN A 68 15.82 -10.51 -12.18
C GLN A 68 14.66 -11.51 -12.09
N THR A 69 14.56 -12.28 -11.03
CA THR A 69 13.40 -13.17 -10.82
C THR A 69 12.60 -12.65 -9.65
N VAL A 70 11.46 -12.08 -9.95
CA VAL A 70 10.38 -11.91 -9.00
C VAL A 70 9.86 -13.34 -8.73
N SER A 71 10.58 -14.09 -7.90
CA SER A 71 10.00 -15.26 -7.27
C SER A 71 9.07 -14.72 -6.19
N ASP A 72 7.87 -14.35 -6.60
CA ASP A 72 6.77 -14.07 -5.71
C ASP A 72 6.42 -15.38 -5.01
N ASP A 73 7.16 -15.72 -3.97
CA ASP A 73 6.70 -16.71 -3.02
C ASP A 73 5.52 -16.09 -2.26
N ILE A 74 4.39 -16.08 -2.94
CA ILE A 74 3.12 -15.63 -2.37
C ILE A 74 2.63 -16.75 -1.46
N ILE A 75 2.57 -16.44 -0.18
CA ILE A 75 2.05 -17.36 0.82
C ILE A 75 0.73 -16.78 1.31
N GLU A 76 -0.34 -17.51 1.02
CA GLU A 76 -1.65 -17.15 1.55
C GLU A 76 -1.76 -17.62 3.00
N ILE A 77 -1.81 -16.69 3.93
CA ILE A 77 -1.98 -16.95 5.36
C ILE A 77 -3.42 -16.62 5.72
N LYS A 78 -4.22 -17.66 5.98
CA LYS A 78 -5.62 -17.50 6.39
C LYS A 78 -5.76 -17.03 7.84
N ASP A 79 -4.79 -17.35 8.68
CA ASP A 79 -4.75 -16.95 10.07
C ASP A 79 -3.34 -16.50 10.45
N ILE A 80 -3.18 -15.21 10.69
CA ILE A 80 -1.90 -14.60 11.07
C ILE A 80 -1.39 -15.07 12.42
N HIS A 81 -2.23 -15.64 13.27
CA HIS A 81 -1.84 -16.21 14.56
C HIS A 81 -1.44 -17.69 14.45
N SER A 82 -1.47 -18.28 13.25
CA SER A 82 -1.07 -19.66 13.05
C SER A 82 0.43 -19.85 13.29
N PRO A 83 0.84 -21.00 13.84
CA PRO A 83 2.28 -21.32 14.00
C PRO A 83 3.05 -21.37 12.67
N GLU A 84 2.35 -21.43 11.55
CA GLU A 84 2.93 -21.44 10.22
C GLU A 84 3.62 -20.10 9.89
N LEU A 85 3.09 -18.99 10.38
CA LEU A 85 3.69 -17.66 10.21
C LEU A 85 5.14 -17.62 10.69
N ASP A 86 5.45 -18.30 11.79
CA ASP A 86 6.78 -18.36 12.39
C ASP A 86 7.88 -18.84 11.43
N LYS A 87 7.56 -19.71 10.49
CA LYS A 87 8.53 -20.21 9.51
C LYS A 87 9.10 -19.08 8.64
N TYR A 88 8.31 -18.05 8.40
CA TYR A 88 8.63 -16.99 7.45
C TYR A 88 9.06 -15.70 8.13
N THR A 89 8.53 -15.43 9.33
CA THR A 89 8.71 -14.15 10.01
C THR A 89 9.72 -14.12 11.13
N LYS A 90 10.15 -15.32 11.67
CA LYS A 90 11.16 -15.38 12.75
C LYS A 90 12.46 -14.64 12.36
N PRO A 91 13.11 -13.94 13.32
CA PRO A 91 12.72 -13.78 14.73
C PRO A 91 11.71 -12.64 15.02
N TYR A 92 11.12 -12.06 14.00
CA TYR A 92 10.31 -10.83 14.09
C TYR A 92 8.81 -11.09 14.27
N THR A 93 8.36 -12.35 14.38
CA THR A 93 6.95 -12.74 14.39
C THR A 93 6.15 -11.98 15.45
N GLN A 94 6.63 -11.98 16.69
CA GLN A 94 5.88 -11.36 17.79
C GLN A 94 5.73 -9.85 17.57
N ARG A 95 6.83 -9.16 17.25
CA ARG A 95 6.80 -7.73 16.95
C ARG A 95 5.86 -7.41 15.78
N PHE A 96 5.92 -8.20 14.73
CA PHE A 96 5.05 -8.07 13.56
C PHE A 96 3.57 -8.20 13.93
N LEU A 97 3.19 -9.18 14.75
CA LEU A 97 1.81 -9.36 15.20
C LEU A 97 1.32 -8.17 16.03
N GLU A 98 2.13 -7.71 16.99
CA GLU A 98 1.83 -6.52 17.80
C GLU A 98 1.64 -5.27 16.91
N GLU A 99 2.48 -5.10 15.91
CA GLU A 99 2.36 -3.99 14.95
C GLU A 99 1.08 -4.10 14.10
N ILE A 100 0.68 -5.29 13.64
CA ILE A 100 -0.57 -5.50 12.90
C ILE A 100 -1.80 -5.20 13.76
N GLU A 101 -1.80 -5.64 15.02
CA GLU A 101 -2.87 -5.31 15.98
C GLU A 101 -2.97 -3.79 16.15
N LEU A 102 -1.85 -3.12 16.38
CA LEU A 102 -1.80 -1.67 16.52
C LEU A 102 -2.29 -0.93 15.25
N VAL A 103 -1.90 -1.40 14.08
CA VAL A 103 -2.39 -0.85 12.79
C VAL A 103 -3.91 -0.94 12.70
N ASN A 104 -4.49 -2.06 13.11
CA ASN A 104 -5.95 -2.26 13.05
C ASN A 104 -6.71 -1.47 14.12
N GLU A 105 -6.07 -1.15 15.24
CA GLU A 105 -6.68 -0.32 16.30
C GLU A 105 -6.59 1.18 15.98
N VAL A 106 -5.45 1.64 15.47
CA VAL A 106 -5.17 3.07 15.28
C VAL A 106 -5.74 3.62 13.99
N TYR A 107 -5.64 2.85 12.90
CA TYR A 107 -6.06 3.32 11.58
C TYR A 107 -7.46 2.81 11.21
N PRO A 108 -8.32 3.66 10.59
CA PRO A 108 -9.65 3.25 10.17
C PRO A 108 -9.58 2.12 9.14
N GLU A 109 -10.61 1.28 9.10
CA GLU A 109 -10.75 0.32 7.99
C GLU A 109 -10.78 1.03 6.65
N PHE A 110 -10.24 0.37 5.61
CA PHE A 110 -10.26 0.92 4.28
C PHE A 110 -11.67 0.96 3.71
N ASP A 111 -12.13 2.17 3.38
CA ASP A 111 -13.40 2.40 2.69
C ASP A 111 -13.16 3.17 1.39
N ILE A 112 -13.70 2.63 0.30
CA ILE A 112 -13.54 3.19 -1.04
C ILE A 112 -14.10 4.62 -1.14
N ASN A 113 -15.16 4.95 -0.42
CA ASN A 113 -15.79 6.27 -0.49
C ASN A 113 -14.92 7.34 0.18
N THR A 114 -14.29 7.02 1.31
CA THR A 114 -13.36 7.93 1.98
C THR A 114 -12.08 8.12 1.17
N TYR A 115 -11.63 7.10 0.45
CA TYR A 115 -10.55 7.23 -0.54
C TYR A 115 -10.95 8.14 -1.70
N LEU A 116 -12.10 7.89 -2.34
CA LEU A 116 -12.58 8.67 -3.48
C LEU A 116 -12.88 10.14 -3.11
N SER A 117 -13.25 10.40 -1.86
CA SER A 117 -13.42 11.76 -1.34
C SER A 117 -12.10 12.48 -1.04
N GLY A 118 -10.95 11.74 -1.07
CA GLY A 118 -9.64 12.25 -0.74
C GLY A 118 -9.44 12.52 0.75
N GLU A 119 -10.13 11.79 1.61
CA GLU A 119 -10.03 11.88 3.07
C GLU A 119 -9.05 10.87 3.64
N VAL A 120 -8.93 9.70 2.99
CA VAL A 120 -8.03 8.62 3.38
C VAL A 120 -7.15 8.21 2.19
N ALA A 121 -5.86 8.06 2.42
CA ALA A 121 -4.90 7.54 1.46
C ALA A 121 -4.47 6.12 1.84
N PRO A 122 -4.66 5.11 0.98
CA PRO A 122 -4.05 3.81 1.17
C PRO A 122 -2.53 3.92 1.04
N VAL A 123 -1.80 3.20 1.91
CA VAL A 123 -0.33 3.19 1.95
C VAL A 123 0.17 1.78 1.71
N PHE A 124 1.11 1.66 0.79
CA PHE A 124 1.86 0.43 0.51
C PHE A 124 3.33 0.61 0.86
N PHE A 125 3.94 -0.46 1.33
CA PHE A 125 5.36 -0.55 1.66
C PHE A 125 6.09 -1.48 0.69
N GLY A 126 7.31 -1.12 0.28
CA GLY A 126 8.07 -1.96 -0.63
C GLY A 126 9.45 -1.44 -1.00
N SER A 127 10.02 -2.04 -2.05
CA SER A 127 11.27 -1.62 -2.68
C SER A 127 11.10 -1.63 -4.19
N ALA A 128 10.92 -0.46 -4.78
CA ALA A 128 10.72 -0.32 -6.22
C ALA A 128 11.94 -0.76 -7.03
N LEU A 129 13.16 -0.59 -6.50
CA LEU A 129 14.38 -1.06 -7.16
C LEU A 129 14.40 -2.58 -7.34
N ASN A 130 13.81 -3.30 -6.41
CA ASN A 130 13.72 -4.75 -6.41
C ASN A 130 12.34 -5.25 -6.93
N ASN A 131 11.51 -4.37 -7.49
CA ASN A 131 10.14 -4.62 -7.93
C ASN A 131 9.21 -5.23 -6.84
N PHE A 132 9.55 -5.04 -5.58
CA PHE A 132 8.84 -5.63 -4.46
C PHE A 132 7.76 -4.68 -3.92
N GLY A 133 6.53 -5.16 -3.75
CA GLY A 133 5.37 -4.37 -3.30
C GLY A 133 4.76 -3.46 -4.38
N VAL A 134 5.39 -3.35 -5.56
CA VAL A 134 4.91 -2.50 -6.67
C VAL A 134 3.69 -3.12 -7.35
N LYS A 135 3.71 -4.44 -7.53
CA LYS A 135 2.59 -5.17 -8.15
C LYS A 135 1.32 -5.03 -7.31
N GLU A 136 1.41 -5.21 -6.01
CA GLU A 136 0.29 -5.11 -5.06
C GLU A 136 -0.32 -3.70 -5.07
N LEU A 137 0.53 -2.68 -5.12
CA LEU A 137 0.07 -1.30 -5.29
C LEU A 137 -0.67 -1.11 -6.63
N LEU A 138 -0.14 -1.63 -7.73
CA LEU A 138 -0.75 -1.50 -9.06
C LEU A 138 -2.06 -2.29 -9.16
N ASP A 139 -2.11 -3.48 -8.62
CA ASP A 139 -3.32 -4.32 -8.59
C ASP A 139 -4.43 -3.61 -7.78
N CYS A 140 -4.09 -3.04 -6.63
CA CYS A 140 -5.02 -2.21 -5.86
C CYS A 140 -5.43 -0.96 -6.64
N PHE A 141 -4.48 -0.26 -7.27
CA PHE A 141 -4.77 0.93 -8.08
C PHE A 141 -5.81 0.62 -9.18
N VAL A 142 -5.64 -0.47 -9.91
CA VAL A 142 -6.59 -0.87 -10.98
C VAL A 142 -7.99 -1.11 -10.41
N GLN A 143 -8.09 -1.62 -9.18
CA GLN A 143 -9.38 -1.90 -8.54
C GLN A 143 -10.09 -0.67 -8.00
N ILE A 144 -9.34 0.30 -7.45
CA ILE A 144 -9.91 1.44 -6.72
C ILE A 144 -9.81 2.78 -7.44
N ALA A 145 -9.03 2.88 -8.53
CA ALA A 145 -8.87 4.14 -9.25
C ALA A 145 -10.20 4.64 -9.81
N PRO A 146 -10.56 5.90 -9.56
CA PRO A 146 -11.77 6.47 -10.14
C PRO A 146 -11.62 6.67 -11.64
N TYR A 147 -12.73 6.60 -12.35
CA TYR A 147 -12.77 7.09 -13.73
C TYR A 147 -12.43 8.60 -13.78
N PRO A 148 -11.90 9.08 -14.91
CA PRO A 148 -11.69 10.51 -15.11
C PRO A 148 -13.00 11.27 -14.84
N ARG A 149 -12.90 12.41 -14.16
CA ARG A 149 -14.08 13.22 -13.87
C ARG A 149 -14.47 14.05 -15.10
N PRO A 150 -15.78 14.33 -15.30
CA PRO A 150 -16.20 15.27 -16.31
C PRO A 150 -15.50 16.62 -16.12
N THR A 151 -15.04 17.20 -17.21
CA THR A 151 -14.38 18.51 -17.21
C THR A 151 -15.35 19.57 -17.70
N VAL A 152 -15.57 20.60 -16.89
CA VAL A 152 -16.38 21.75 -17.28
C VAL A 152 -15.49 22.72 -18.06
N THR A 153 -15.90 23.04 -19.27
CA THR A 153 -15.29 24.07 -20.12
C THR A 153 -16.25 25.28 -20.26
N ASP A 154 -15.78 26.36 -20.88
CA ASP A 154 -16.60 27.55 -21.12
C ASP A 154 -17.79 27.29 -22.05
N VAL A 155 -17.73 26.21 -22.83
CA VAL A 155 -18.74 25.87 -23.85
C VAL A 155 -19.67 24.75 -23.40
N ARG A 156 -19.16 23.73 -22.73
CA ARG A 156 -19.91 22.52 -22.29
C ARG A 156 -19.16 21.70 -21.25
N THR A 157 -19.88 20.78 -20.61
CA THR A 157 -19.23 19.72 -19.80
C THR A 157 -18.84 18.57 -20.71
N ILE A 158 -17.57 18.18 -20.67
CA ILE A 158 -17.00 17.05 -21.41
C ILE A 158 -17.05 15.81 -20.51
N SER A 159 -17.75 14.77 -20.96
CA SER A 159 -17.79 13.48 -20.27
C SER A 159 -16.58 12.62 -20.65
N PRO A 160 -15.98 11.89 -19.71
CA PRO A 160 -14.90 10.92 -20.04
C PRO A 160 -15.39 9.75 -20.90
N PHE A 161 -16.69 9.58 -21.04
CA PHE A 161 -17.33 8.50 -21.82
C PHE A 161 -17.85 8.97 -23.16
N GLU A 162 -17.43 10.14 -23.64
CA GLU A 162 -17.80 10.60 -24.98
C GLU A 162 -17.09 9.78 -26.07
N ASP A 163 -17.83 9.42 -27.13
CA ASP A 163 -17.27 8.67 -28.27
C ASP A 163 -16.25 9.48 -29.09
N LYS A 164 -16.15 10.78 -28.86
CA LYS A 164 -15.23 11.69 -29.56
C LYS A 164 -14.10 12.11 -28.66
N MET A 165 -12.87 11.92 -29.14
CA MET A 165 -11.68 12.47 -28.48
C MET A 165 -11.74 14.01 -28.55
N THR A 166 -11.70 14.62 -27.36
CA THR A 166 -11.64 16.09 -27.24
C THR A 166 -10.23 16.45 -26.77
N GLY A 167 -9.48 17.17 -27.59
CA GLY A 167 -8.17 17.73 -27.24
C GLY A 167 -8.30 19.20 -26.80
N PHE A 168 -7.34 19.65 -26.02
CA PHE A 168 -7.16 21.04 -25.63
C PHE A 168 -5.95 21.60 -26.36
#